data_3b9eb4c60229a096785fde135bc9cc3e
#
_entry.id   3b9eb4c60229a096785fde135bc9cc3e
#
_cell.length_a   1.000
_cell.length_b   1.000
_cell.length_c   1.000
_cell.angle_alpha   90.00
_cell.angle_beta   90.00
_cell.angle_gamma   90.00
#
_symmetry.space_group_name_H-M   'P 1'
#
loop_
_entity.id
_entity.type
_entity.pdbx_description
1 polymer ?
#
loop_
_entity_poly.entity_id
_entity_poly.type
_entity_poly.pdbx_seq_one_letter_code
_entity_poly.pdbx_strand_id
1 'polypeptide(L)'
;MDDKTEKSIVNRLRSAGCVFAEEEAQILISEAHSLDDLNQKVKMRADGLPLEYVIGWAEFCGLRIEVEQGVFVPRKRTEFLVRQAADLSCSGDIVVDLCCGSGAVGAALAATLGGISLYCADIDPVAIRCTRRNVTDFRDYIFEGDLYNALPQSIKGHINLLVANVPYVPTKAIDMLPMEARLYEPKLALDGGDDGLNIQRRVAEEAPYWLAAGGQLLIETSEIQAPQTFEIFTNAGLTTNVVRDLELDATVVIGTNNAFK
;
A
#
# COMPACT_ATOMS: atom_id res chain seq x y z
N MET A 1 -20.73 27.22 -1.66
CA MET A 1 -19.69 28.19 -2.08
C MET A 1 -20.13 28.80 -3.41
N ASP A 2 -19.72 30.03 -3.74
CA ASP A 2 -20.09 30.59 -5.04
C ASP A 2 -19.17 30.05 -6.16
N ASP A 3 -19.73 30.01 -7.37
CA ASP A 3 -19.05 29.52 -8.60
C ASP A 3 -17.72 30.26 -8.91
N LYS A 4 -17.62 31.53 -8.45
CA LYS A 4 -16.44 32.36 -8.64
C LYS A 4 -15.26 31.90 -7.77
N THR A 5 -15.53 31.49 -6.55
CA THR A 5 -14.51 30.98 -5.61
C THR A 5 -13.96 29.64 -6.08
N GLU A 6 -14.84 28.72 -6.49
CA GLU A 6 -14.43 27.41 -7.04
C GLU A 6 -13.53 27.56 -8.27
N LYS A 7 -13.93 28.39 -9.24
CA LYS A 7 -13.11 28.68 -10.42
C LYS A 7 -11.75 29.28 -10.08
N SER A 8 -11.68 30.12 -9.04
CA SER A 8 -10.41 30.68 -8.57
C SER A 8 -9.48 29.61 -8.02
N ILE A 9 -10.01 28.65 -7.25
CA ILE A 9 -9.25 27.52 -6.69
C ILE A 9 -8.73 26.63 -7.83
N VAL A 10 -9.61 26.22 -8.75
CA VAL A 10 -9.23 25.41 -9.93
C VAL A 10 -8.10 26.07 -10.71
N ASN A 11 -8.22 27.37 -11.00
CA ASN A 11 -7.17 28.09 -11.73
C ASN A 11 -5.83 28.08 -11.00
N ARG A 12 -5.85 28.22 -9.66
CA ARG A 12 -4.65 28.18 -8.82
C ARG A 12 -3.99 26.81 -8.83
N LEU A 13 -4.76 25.74 -8.65
CA LEU A 13 -4.27 24.36 -8.68
C LEU A 13 -3.71 24.01 -10.06
N ARG A 14 -4.42 24.39 -11.12
CA ARG A 14 -3.98 24.15 -12.50
C ARG A 14 -2.66 24.87 -12.81
N SER A 15 -2.53 26.14 -12.36
CA SER A 15 -1.29 26.90 -12.50
C SER A 15 -0.12 26.30 -11.71
N ALA A 16 -0.40 25.53 -10.67
CA ALA A 16 0.58 24.79 -9.89
C ALA A 16 0.90 23.40 -10.47
N GLY A 17 0.24 23.01 -11.60
CA GLY A 17 0.50 21.74 -12.27
C GLY A 17 -0.41 20.58 -11.88
N CYS A 18 -1.46 20.82 -11.07
CA CYS A 18 -2.43 19.77 -10.73
C CYS A 18 -3.22 19.38 -11.99
N VAL A 19 -3.16 18.11 -12.36
CA VAL A 19 -3.80 17.57 -13.57
C VAL A 19 -5.32 17.49 -13.38
N PHE A 20 -5.76 17.10 -12.18
CA PHE A 20 -7.18 16.91 -11.82
C PHE A 20 -7.69 18.09 -10.97
N ALA A 21 -7.37 19.32 -11.40
CA ALA A 21 -7.60 20.54 -10.60
C ALA A 21 -9.08 20.76 -10.23
N GLU A 22 -10.03 20.34 -11.06
CA GLU A 22 -11.47 20.43 -10.79
C GLU A 22 -11.90 19.49 -9.67
N GLU A 23 -11.55 18.23 -9.78
CA GLU A 23 -11.85 17.20 -8.79
C GLU A 23 -11.18 17.51 -7.46
N GLU A 24 -9.91 17.89 -7.49
CA GLU A 24 -9.16 18.28 -6.29
C GLU A 24 -9.77 19.52 -5.63
N ALA A 25 -10.21 20.51 -6.40
CA ALA A 25 -10.87 21.68 -5.85
C ALA A 25 -12.17 21.33 -5.11
N GLN A 26 -12.99 20.44 -5.70
CA GLN A 26 -14.23 19.95 -5.07
C GLN A 26 -13.95 19.23 -3.76
N ILE A 27 -12.94 18.35 -3.73
CA ILE A 27 -12.53 17.63 -2.53
C ILE A 27 -12.06 18.62 -1.45
N LEU A 28 -11.18 19.57 -1.78
CA LEU A 28 -10.68 20.56 -0.83
C LEU A 28 -11.80 21.43 -0.26
N ILE A 29 -12.80 21.80 -1.09
CA ILE A 29 -13.98 22.54 -0.68
C ILE A 29 -14.85 21.73 0.29
N SER A 30 -15.05 20.44 0.00
CA SER A 30 -15.88 19.56 0.84
C SER A 30 -15.24 19.23 2.19
N GLU A 31 -13.91 19.16 2.25
CA GLU A 31 -13.12 18.83 3.45
C GLU A 31 -12.72 20.07 4.28
N ALA A 32 -13.06 21.26 3.82
CA ALA A 32 -12.73 22.49 4.55
C ALA A 32 -13.75 22.83 5.62
N HIS A 33 -13.27 23.13 6.82
CA HIS A 33 -14.12 23.53 7.97
C HIS A 33 -14.42 25.05 8.00
N SER A 34 -13.63 25.85 7.28
CA SER A 34 -13.77 27.31 7.18
C SER A 34 -13.09 27.81 5.90
N LEU A 35 -13.33 29.12 5.57
CA LEU A 35 -12.65 29.77 4.45
C LEU A 35 -11.13 29.88 4.68
N ASP A 36 -10.68 30.09 5.90
CA ASP A 36 -9.25 30.12 6.22
C ASP A 36 -8.60 28.76 6.09
N ASP A 37 -9.26 27.70 6.56
CA ASP A 37 -8.83 26.32 6.38
C ASP A 37 -8.76 25.95 4.90
N LEU A 38 -9.77 26.29 4.11
CA LEU A 38 -9.77 26.09 2.66
C LEU A 38 -8.59 26.79 1.99
N ASN A 39 -8.35 28.06 2.31
CA ASN A 39 -7.23 28.82 1.74
C ASN A 39 -5.87 28.20 2.09
N GLN A 40 -5.73 27.68 3.31
CA GLN A 40 -4.53 26.98 3.75
C GLN A 40 -4.35 25.67 2.98
N LYS A 41 -5.40 24.83 2.87
CA LYS A 41 -5.37 23.57 2.12
C LYS A 41 -5.02 23.80 0.65
N VAL A 42 -5.67 24.77 -0.01
CA VAL A 42 -5.38 25.14 -1.40
C VAL A 42 -3.93 25.62 -1.56
N LYS A 43 -3.40 26.36 -0.57
CA LYS A 43 -2.00 26.78 -0.59
C LYS A 43 -1.06 25.58 -0.48
N MET A 44 -1.27 24.70 0.51
CA MET A 44 -0.44 23.50 0.71
C MET A 44 -0.42 22.61 -0.55
N ARG A 45 -1.59 22.40 -1.17
CA ARG A 45 -1.70 21.63 -2.40
C ARG A 45 -0.98 22.30 -3.59
N ALA A 46 -1.15 23.61 -3.75
CA ALA A 46 -0.47 24.38 -4.78
C ALA A 46 1.06 24.45 -4.57
N ASP A 47 1.53 24.35 -3.34
CA ASP A 47 2.95 24.24 -2.99
C ASP A 47 3.52 22.83 -3.25
N GLY A 48 2.69 21.88 -3.74
CA GLY A 48 3.08 20.55 -4.19
C GLY A 48 2.89 19.42 -3.18
N LEU A 49 2.28 19.68 -2.01
CA LEU A 49 1.96 18.62 -1.06
C LEU A 49 0.91 17.67 -1.67
N PRO A 50 1.04 16.33 -1.56
CA PRO A 50 0.01 15.39 -1.97
C PRO A 50 -1.37 15.76 -1.41
N LEU A 51 -2.41 15.62 -2.23
CA LEU A 51 -3.78 15.94 -1.83
C LEU A 51 -4.17 15.19 -0.55
N GLU A 52 -3.82 13.93 -0.48
CA GLU A 52 -4.15 13.03 0.63
C GLU A 52 -3.54 13.51 1.95
N TYR A 53 -2.33 14.07 1.93
CA TYR A 53 -1.73 14.68 3.13
C TYR A 53 -2.39 15.99 3.52
N VAL A 54 -2.93 16.74 2.55
CA VAL A 54 -3.65 17.99 2.81
C VAL A 54 -5.00 17.72 3.48
N ILE A 55 -5.71 16.67 3.03
CA ILE A 55 -7.04 16.31 3.55
C ILE A 55 -6.98 15.29 4.68
N GLY A 56 -5.84 14.59 4.85
CA GLY A 56 -5.60 13.62 5.91
C GLY A 56 -6.10 12.20 5.61
N TRP A 57 -6.53 11.90 4.38
CA TRP A 57 -7.03 10.57 4.01
C TRP A 57 -6.87 10.29 2.51
N ALA A 58 -6.91 9.01 2.14
CA ALA A 58 -6.97 8.50 0.77
C ALA A 58 -8.19 7.58 0.60
N GLU A 59 -8.81 7.61 -0.58
CA GLU A 59 -9.80 6.60 -0.97
C GLU A 59 -9.09 5.34 -1.45
N PHE A 60 -9.45 4.17 -0.88
CA PHE A 60 -8.88 2.89 -1.27
C PHE A 60 -9.90 1.77 -1.05
N CYS A 61 -10.23 1.02 -2.10
CA CYS A 61 -11.26 -0.04 -2.08
C CYS A 61 -12.61 0.42 -1.49
N GLY A 62 -13.02 1.67 -1.75
CA GLY A 62 -14.25 2.23 -1.19
C GLY A 62 -14.16 2.63 0.29
N LEU A 63 -12.99 2.53 0.91
CA LEU A 63 -12.72 2.93 2.28
C LEU A 63 -12.03 4.29 2.32
N ARG A 64 -12.27 5.02 3.40
CA ARG A 64 -11.52 6.22 3.74
C ARG A 64 -10.35 5.82 4.65
N ILE A 65 -9.15 5.79 4.11
CA ILE A 65 -7.93 5.42 4.82
C ILE A 65 -7.23 6.69 5.31
N GLU A 66 -7.07 6.84 6.61
CA GLU A 66 -6.30 7.94 7.18
C GLU A 66 -4.85 7.85 6.72
N VAL A 67 -4.28 8.99 6.33
CA VAL A 67 -2.87 9.13 5.98
C VAL A 67 -2.30 10.40 6.57
N GLU A 68 -0.99 10.39 6.85
CA GLU A 68 -0.25 11.55 7.33
C GLU A 68 1.10 11.66 6.63
N GLN A 69 1.73 12.82 6.71
CA GLN A 69 3.07 13.00 6.14
C GLN A 69 4.04 11.94 6.69
N GLY A 70 4.83 11.37 5.79
CA GLY A 70 5.76 10.30 6.12
C GLY A 70 5.19 8.88 6.04
N VAL A 71 3.93 8.73 5.60
CA VAL A 71 3.33 7.42 5.31
C VAL A 71 3.07 7.32 3.82
N PHE A 72 3.38 6.18 3.19
CA PHE A 72 3.09 5.95 1.79
C PHE A 72 1.59 6.08 1.50
N VAL A 73 1.23 6.89 0.48
CA VAL A 73 -0.16 7.06 0.05
C VAL A 73 -0.61 5.82 -0.72
N PRO A 74 -1.71 5.14 -0.33
CA PRO A 74 -2.24 4.00 -1.07
C PRO A 74 -2.51 4.34 -2.55
N ARG A 75 -2.14 3.45 -3.46
CA ARG A 75 -2.33 3.65 -4.90
C ARG A 75 -3.51 2.86 -5.42
N LYS A 76 -4.27 3.43 -6.33
CA LYS A 76 -5.43 2.79 -6.97
C LYS A 76 -5.09 1.41 -7.58
N ARG A 77 -3.93 1.26 -8.20
CA ARG A 77 -3.48 -0.03 -8.75
C ARG A 77 -3.34 -1.14 -7.70
N THR A 78 -3.00 -0.80 -6.45
CA THR A 78 -2.86 -1.76 -5.35
C THR A 78 -4.21 -2.41 -4.96
N GLU A 79 -5.35 -1.85 -5.38
CA GLU A 79 -6.65 -2.51 -5.24
C GLU A 79 -6.73 -3.85 -5.99
N PHE A 80 -5.91 -4.02 -7.03
CA PHE A 80 -5.80 -5.31 -7.72
C PHE A 80 -5.18 -6.38 -6.83
N LEU A 81 -4.16 -6.03 -6.04
CA LEU A 81 -3.58 -6.92 -5.03
C LEU A 81 -4.65 -7.38 -4.03
N VAL A 82 -5.47 -6.44 -3.53
CA VAL A 82 -6.58 -6.77 -2.60
C VAL A 82 -7.60 -7.70 -3.24
N ARG A 83 -8.02 -7.45 -4.50
CA ARG A 83 -8.95 -8.34 -5.22
C ARG A 83 -8.41 -9.76 -5.35
N GLN A 84 -7.14 -9.89 -5.81
CA GLN A 84 -6.51 -11.20 -5.95
C GLN A 84 -6.37 -11.92 -4.61
N ALA A 85 -6.02 -11.19 -3.56
CA ALA A 85 -5.91 -11.72 -2.20
C ALA A 85 -7.27 -12.19 -1.67
N ALA A 86 -8.35 -11.43 -1.91
CA ALA A 86 -9.69 -11.78 -1.49
C ALA A 86 -10.24 -13.03 -2.20
N ASP A 87 -9.94 -13.18 -3.49
CA ASP A 87 -10.35 -14.35 -4.28
C ASP A 87 -9.68 -15.67 -3.81
N LEU A 88 -8.56 -15.57 -3.11
CA LEU A 88 -7.74 -16.68 -2.66
C LEU A 88 -7.90 -17.00 -1.17
N SER A 89 -8.67 -16.22 -0.45
CA SER A 89 -8.85 -16.32 1.01
C SER A 89 -10.25 -16.75 1.42
N CYS A 90 -10.33 -17.35 2.60
CA CYS A 90 -11.59 -17.78 3.23
C CYS A 90 -11.71 -17.27 4.65
N SER A 91 -12.93 -17.35 5.19
CA SER A 91 -13.17 -17.15 6.63
C SER A 91 -12.37 -18.16 7.48
N GLY A 92 -11.73 -17.67 8.53
CA GLY A 92 -10.85 -18.46 9.40
C GLY A 92 -9.37 -18.37 9.02
N ASP A 93 -9.01 -17.81 7.88
CA ASP A 93 -7.63 -17.68 7.45
C ASP A 93 -6.82 -16.72 8.33
N ILE A 94 -5.53 -17.07 8.52
CA ILE A 94 -4.51 -16.16 9.02
C ILE A 94 -3.97 -15.37 7.84
N VAL A 95 -4.22 -14.07 7.85
CA VAL A 95 -3.82 -13.12 6.81
C VAL A 95 -2.74 -12.19 7.37
N VAL A 96 -1.67 -11.97 6.62
CA VAL A 96 -0.59 -11.05 6.99
C VAL A 96 -0.46 -9.97 5.92
N ASP A 97 -0.50 -8.69 6.33
CA ASP A 97 -0.14 -7.52 5.54
C ASP A 97 1.27 -7.07 5.94
N LEU A 98 2.27 -7.41 5.13
CA LEU A 98 3.69 -7.15 5.40
C LEU A 98 4.15 -5.91 4.63
N CYS A 99 4.87 -5.01 5.29
CA CYS A 99 5.14 -3.63 4.83
C CYS A 99 3.82 -2.85 4.69
N CYS A 100 2.99 -2.90 5.72
CA CYS A 100 1.59 -2.48 5.67
C CYS A 100 1.37 -0.97 5.47
N GLY A 101 2.38 -0.12 5.70
CA GLY A 101 2.30 1.33 5.46
C GLY A 101 1.17 1.99 6.26
N SER A 102 0.17 2.51 5.56
CA SER A 102 -1.04 3.05 6.19
C SER A 102 -2.01 1.98 6.72
N GLY A 103 -1.77 0.70 6.41
CA GLY A 103 -2.70 -0.40 6.69
C GLY A 103 -3.86 -0.51 5.70
N ALA A 104 -3.78 0.15 4.55
CA ALA A 104 -4.86 0.18 3.56
C ALA A 104 -5.23 -1.21 3.03
N VAL A 105 -4.23 -2.04 2.71
CA VAL A 105 -4.44 -3.40 2.20
C VAL A 105 -5.08 -4.25 3.28
N GLY A 106 -4.54 -4.25 4.51
CA GLY A 106 -5.09 -4.97 5.64
C GLY A 106 -6.52 -4.56 5.97
N ALA A 107 -6.81 -3.24 6.00
CA ALA A 107 -8.16 -2.71 6.23
C ALA A 107 -9.15 -3.16 5.16
N ALA A 108 -8.75 -3.10 3.88
CA ALA A 108 -9.59 -3.53 2.77
C ALA A 108 -9.87 -5.04 2.81
N LEU A 109 -8.87 -5.86 3.13
CA LEU A 109 -9.06 -7.31 3.30
C LEU A 109 -9.98 -7.64 4.48
N ALA A 110 -9.80 -6.97 5.63
CA ALA A 110 -10.67 -7.15 6.78
C ALA A 110 -12.13 -6.79 6.48
N ALA A 111 -12.35 -5.69 5.74
CA ALA A 111 -13.69 -5.27 5.33
C ALA A 111 -14.35 -6.22 4.32
N THR A 112 -13.55 -6.85 3.45
CA THR A 112 -14.06 -7.70 2.37
C THR A 112 -14.31 -9.13 2.83
N LEU A 113 -13.39 -9.71 3.61
CA LEU A 113 -13.39 -11.15 3.87
C LEU A 113 -14.23 -11.54 5.10
N GLY A 114 -14.29 -10.75 6.13
CA GLY A 114 -14.93 -11.13 7.38
C GLY A 114 -14.37 -12.42 8.01
N GLY A 115 -14.24 -12.47 9.32
CA GLY A 115 -13.84 -13.67 10.04
C GLY A 115 -12.39 -14.15 9.85
N ILE A 116 -11.50 -13.29 9.35
CA ILE A 116 -10.06 -13.57 9.25
C ILE A 116 -9.32 -13.18 10.53
N SER A 117 -8.12 -13.71 10.71
CA SER A 117 -7.15 -13.26 11.72
C SER A 117 -6.09 -12.41 11.02
N LEU A 118 -6.25 -11.08 11.02
CA LEU A 118 -5.36 -10.16 10.33
C LEU A 118 -4.17 -9.76 11.22
N TYR A 119 -2.97 -9.85 10.68
CA TYR A 119 -1.71 -9.36 11.25
C TYR A 119 -1.10 -8.34 10.29
N CYS A 120 -0.64 -7.21 10.82
CA CYS A 120 0.05 -6.17 10.03
C CYS A 120 1.44 -5.94 10.60
N ALA A 121 2.42 -5.73 9.73
CA ALA A 121 3.78 -5.42 10.16
C ALA A 121 4.44 -4.38 9.24
N ASP A 122 5.17 -3.45 9.85
CA ASP A 122 5.99 -2.46 9.14
C ASP A 122 7.21 -2.09 9.98
N ILE A 123 8.30 -1.71 9.34
CA ILE A 123 9.52 -1.26 10.01
C ILE A 123 9.43 0.21 10.48
N ASP A 124 8.54 1.00 9.86
CA ASP A 124 8.39 2.42 10.15
C ASP A 124 7.36 2.64 11.28
N PRO A 125 7.79 3.22 12.43
CA PRO A 125 6.87 3.54 13.52
C PRO A 125 5.79 4.55 13.14
N VAL A 126 6.00 5.40 12.12
CA VAL A 126 4.96 6.32 11.61
C VAL A 126 3.87 5.53 10.89
N ALA A 127 4.27 4.60 10.04
CA ALA A 127 3.36 3.67 9.35
C ALA A 127 2.53 2.86 10.36
N ILE A 128 3.16 2.28 11.38
CA ILE A 128 2.49 1.51 12.44
C ILE A 128 1.44 2.34 13.20
N ARG A 129 1.75 3.61 13.53
CA ARG A 129 0.75 4.48 14.16
C ARG A 129 -0.44 4.75 13.23
N CYS A 130 -0.17 4.92 11.94
CA CYS A 130 -1.20 5.13 10.92
C CYS A 130 -2.07 3.85 10.77
N THR A 131 -1.45 2.69 10.61
CA THR A 131 -2.15 1.39 10.53
C THR A 131 -3.09 1.17 11.71
N ARG A 132 -2.67 1.49 12.95
CA ARG A 132 -3.52 1.35 14.15
C ARG A 132 -4.78 2.22 14.14
N ARG A 133 -4.83 3.29 13.35
CA ARG A 133 -6.04 4.10 13.15
C ARG A 133 -6.97 3.48 12.13
N ASN A 134 -6.42 2.86 11.09
CA ASN A 134 -7.18 2.29 9.98
C ASN A 134 -7.66 0.85 10.23
N VAL A 135 -6.94 0.09 11.07
CA VAL A 135 -7.20 -1.34 11.33
C VAL A 135 -7.59 -1.51 12.80
N THR A 136 -8.73 -0.93 13.21
CA THR A 136 -9.11 -0.78 14.63
C THR A 136 -9.42 -2.08 15.32
N ASP A 137 -10.02 -3.06 14.63
CA ASP A 137 -10.45 -4.34 15.19
C ASP A 137 -9.29 -5.32 15.43
N PHE A 138 -8.11 -5.02 14.88
CA PHE A 138 -6.92 -5.87 14.94
C PHE A 138 -5.71 -5.15 15.57
N ARG A 139 -5.91 -4.13 16.39
CA ARG A 139 -4.84 -3.29 16.96
C ARG A 139 -3.76 -4.06 17.70
N ASP A 140 -4.10 -5.14 18.36
CA ASP A 140 -3.18 -5.98 19.12
C ASP A 140 -2.32 -6.88 18.20
N TYR A 141 -2.63 -6.94 16.92
CA TYR A 141 -1.92 -7.71 15.89
C TYR A 141 -1.17 -6.83 14.90
N ILE A 142 -0.81 -5.60 15.29
CA ILE A 142 -0.03 -4.65 14.51
C ILE A 142 1.34 -4.48 15.14
N PHE A 143 2.39 -4.88 14.43
CA PHE A 143 3.75 -5.03 14.94
C PHE A 143 4.74 -4.12 14.23
N GLU A 144 5.61 -3.47 14.99
CA GLU A 144 6.74 -2.72 14.47
C GLU A 144 7.96 -3.64 14.39
N GLY A 145 8.60 -3.69 13.20
CA GLY A 145 9.84 -4.44 13.02
C GLY A 145 10.11 -4.82 11.57
N ASP A 146 11.26 -5.48 11.36
CA ASP A 146 11.77 -5.80 10.04
C ASP A 146 11.19 -7.13 9.54
N LEU A 147 10.25 -7.04 8.61
CA LEU A 147 9.60 -8.16 7.94
C LEU A 147 9.08 -9.21 8.94
N TYR A 148 9.39 -10.46 8.72
CA TYR A 148 8.95 -11.58 9.55
C TYR A 148 9.45 -11.52 11.00
N ASN A 149 10.54 -10.80 11.27
CA ASN A 149 11.05 -10.65 12.64
C ASN A 149 10.07 -9.90 13.56
N ALA A 150 9.15 -9.13 12.98
CA ALA A 150 8.09 -8.45 13.71
C ALA A 150 6.97 -9.41 14.14
N LEU A 151 6.77 -10.51 13.42
CA LEU A 151 5.62 -11.37 13.60
C LEU A 151 5.78 -12.36 14.77
N PRO A 152 4.68 -12.69 15.47
CA PRO A 152 4.72 -13.66 16.54
C PRO A 152 5.03 -15.07 16.00
N GLN A 153 5.92 -15.80 16.69
CA GLN A 153 6.31 -17.17 16.30
C GLN A 153 5.14 -18.16 16.28
N SER A 154 4.03 -17.85 16.98
CA SER A 154 2.83 -18.70 17.03
C SER A 154 2.13 -18.85 15.67
N ILE A 155 2.31 -17.90 14.73
CA ILE A 155 1.73 -18.01 13.38
C ILE A 155 2.69 -18.57 12.35
N LYS A 156 3.94 -18.85 12.71
CA LYS A 156 4.92 -19.42 11.79
C LYS A 156 4.49 -20.79 11.28
N GLY A 157 4.45 -20.95 9.95
CA GLY A 157 3.95 -22.17 9.28
C GLY A 157 2.40 -22.28 9.26
N HIS A 158 1.68 -21.22 9.63
CA HIS A 158 0.22 -21.21 9.68
C HIS A 158 -0.42 -20.08 8.85
N ILE A 159 0.36 -19.23 8.20
CA ILE A 159 -0.15 -18.13 7.38
C ILE A 159 -0.79 -18.69 6.12
N ASN A 160 -2.09 -18.43 5.93
CA ASN A 160 -2.83 -18.84 4.75
C ASN A 160 -2.62 -17.87 3.60
N LEU A 161 -2.58 -16.57 3.91
CA LEU A 161 -2.37 -15.51 2.93
C LEU A 161 -1.37 -14.48 3.47
N LEU A 162 -0.32 -14.22 2.73
CA LEU A 162 0.63 -13.16 2.97
C LEU A 162 0.60 -12.21 1.79
N VAL A 163 0.24 -10.96 2.04
CA VAL A 163 0.28 -9.89 1.04
C VAL A 163 1.38 -8.90 1.38
N ALA A 164 2.05 -8.35 0.37
CA ALA A 164 3.04 -7.32 0.57
C ALA A 164 3.12 -6.36 -0.62
N ASN A 165 3.01 -5.07 -0.35
CA ASN A 165 3.38 -4.03 -1.29
C ASN A 165 4.72 -3.43 -0.84
N VAL A 166 5.79 -4.12 -1.15
CA VAL A 166 7.15 -3.77 -0.72
C VAL A 166 7.74 -2.64 -1.56
N PRO A 167 8.71 -1.87 -1.05
CA PRO A 167 9.49 -0.93 -1.84
C PRO A 167 10.14 -1.63 -3.04
N TYR A 168 9.83 -1.16 -4.27
CA TYR A 168 10.31 -1.80 -5.51
C TYR A 168 10.92 -0.83 -6.52
N VAL A 169 11.09 0.45 -6.17
CA VAL A 169 11.74 1.42 -7.04
C VAL A 169 13.26 1.21 -6.96
N PRO A 170 13.96 1.00 -8.09
CA PRO A 170 15.41 0.99 -8.09
C PRO A 170 15.99 2.30 -7.52
N THR A 171 16.99 2.24 -6.67
CA THR A 171 17.57 3.43 -5.99
C THR A 171 17.88 4.56 -6.97
N LYS A 172 18.43 4.24 -8.15
CA LYS A 172 18.77 5.23 -9.18
C LYS A 172 17.54 5.82 -9.91
N ALA A 173 16.37 5.20 -9.80
CA ALA A 173 15.14 5.65 -10.42
C ALA A 173 14.30 6.58 -9.51
N ILE A 174 14.65 6.68 -8.23
CA ILE A 174 13.91 7.51 -7.25
C ILE A 174 13.87 8.98 -7.72
N ASP A 175 14.95 9.50 -8.27
CA ASP A 175 15.02 10.88 -8.75
C ASP A 175 14.12 11.15 -9.97
N MET A 176 13.65 10.10 -10.66
CA MET A 176 12.73 10.17 -11.80
C MET A 176 11.26 10.07 -11.40
N LEU A 177 10.96 9.79 -10.13
CA LEU A 177 9.59 9.74 -9.65
C LEU A 177 8.91 11.12 -9.71
N PRO A 178 7.58 11.17 -9.78
CA PRO A 178 6.83 12.41 -9.62
C PRO A 178 7.27 13.17 -8.38
N MET A 179 7.27 14.50 -8.47
CA MET A 179 7.75 15.39 -7.41
C MET A 179 7.10 15.11 -6.05
N GLU A 180 5.80 14.80 -6.05
CA GLU A 180 5.03 14.49 -4.84
C GLU A 180 5.60 13.27 -4.10
N ALA A 181 5.82 12.16 -4.81
CA ALA A 181 6.40 10.95 -4.22
C ALA A 181 7.84 11.19 -3.74
N ARG A 182 8.65 11.84 -4.58
CA ARG A 182 10.07 12.07 -4.29
C ARG A 182 10.33 12.98 -3.09
N LEU A 183 9.51 14.02 -2.90
CA LEU A 183 9.73 15.04 -1.88
C LEU A 183 9.01 14.75 -0.56
N TYR A 184 7.88 14.05 -0.61
CA TYR A 184 6.99 13.96 0.55
C TYR A 184 6.78 12.53 1.05
N GLU A 185 6.93 11.50 0.20
CA GLU A 185 6.84 10.12 0.66
C GLU A 185 8.17 9.63 1.26
N PRO A 186 8.13 8.75 2.26
CA PRO A 186 9.34 8.26 2.89
C PRO A 186 10.16 7.43 1.90
N LYS A 187 11.46 7.73 1.79
CA LYS A 187 12.36 6.97 0.92
C LYS A 187 12.35 5.47 1.24
N LEU A 188 12.17 5.13 2.52
CA LEU A 188 12.06 3.76 2.99
C LEU A 188 10.91 2.98 2.33
N ALA A 189 9.81 3.65 1.98
CA ALA A 189 8.66 3.04 1.32
C ALA A 189 8.81 2.94 -0.21
N LEU A 190 9.86 3.55 -0.79
CA LEU A 190 10.08 3.62 -2.23
C LEU A 190 11.28 2.77 -2.67
N ASP A 191 12.40 2.85 -1.93
CA ASP A 191 13.71 2.33 -2.32
C ASP A 191 13.81 0.81 -2.15
N GLY A 192 13.71 0.08 -3.27
CA GLY A 192 13.87 -1.39 -3.32
C GLY A 192 15.32 -1.85 -3.52
N GLY A 193 16.32 -0.94 -3.47
CA GLY A 193 17.73 -1.25 -3.71
C GLY A 193 18.14 -1.10 -5.17
N ASP A 194 19.29 -1.63 -5.54
CA ASP A 194 19.93 -1.38 -6.84
C ASP A 194 19.05 -1.71 -8.04
N ASP A 195 18.34 -2.84 -8.01
CA ASP A 195 17.40 -3.29 -9.05
C ASP A 195 15.93 -3.20 -8.62
N GLY A 196 15.66 -2.70 -7.40
CA GLY A 196 14.31 -2.59 -6.84
C GLY A 196 13.75 -3.89 -6.25
N LEU A 197 14.53 -4.96 -6.14
CA LEU A 197 14.02 -6.28 -5.76
C LEU A 197 14.57 -6.80 -4.42
N ASN A 198 15.36 -6.00 -3.69
CA ASN A 198 16.03 -6.46 -2.47
C ASN A 198 15.03 -6.93 -1.40
N ILE A 199 13.94 -6.19 -1.20
CA ILE A 199 12.94 -6.55 -0.19
C ILE A 199 12.12 -7.75 -0.65
N GLN A 200 11.77 -7.83 -1.94
CA GLN A 200 11.06 -8.99 -2.50
C GLN A 200 11.84 -10.29 -2.30
N ARG A 201 13.17 -10.27 -2.51
CA ARG A 201 14.04 -11.43 -2.26
C ARG A 201 13.97 -11.89 -0.82
N ARG A 202 14.09 -10.97 0.13
CA ARG A 202 14.00 -11.29 1.57
C ARG A 202 12.66 -11.85 1.96
N VAL A 203 11.57 -11.27 1.44
CA VAL A 203 10.20 -11.76 1.70
C VAL A 203 10.02 -13.16 1.13
N ALA A 204 10.43 -13.40 -0.12
CA ALA A 204 10.27 -14.69 -0.77
C ALA A 204 11.12 -15.80 -0.13
N GLU A 205 12.35 -15.50 0.29
CA GLU A 205 13.26 -16.47 0.93
C GLU A 205 12.68 -17.08 2.21
N GLU A 206 12.02 -16.26 3.02
CA GLU A 206 11.43 -16.72 4.29
C GLU A 206 10.00 -17.24 4.15
N ALA A 207 9.27 -16.84 3.11
CA ALA A 207 7.85 -17.19 2.94
C ALA A 207 7.51 -18.67 3.11
N PRO A 208 8.28 -19.66 2.56
CA PRO A 208 7.95 -21.08 2.72
C PRO A 208 7.94 -21.56 4.18
N TYR A 209 8.68 -20.90 5.06
CA TYR A 209 8.72 -21.25 6.49
C TYR A 209 7.56 -20.66 7.29
N TRP A 210 6.94 -19.59 6.78
CA TRP A 210 5.84 -18.89 7.43
C TRP A 210 4.47 -19.30 6.90
N LEU A 211 4.40 -19.64 5.62
CA LEU A 211 3.15 -20.07 4.99
C LEU A 211 2.75 -21.47 5.43
N ALA A 212 1.46 -21.67 5.62
CA ALA A 212 0.87 -23.00 5.74
C ALA A 212 1.05 -23.81 4.43
N ALA A 213 0.82 -25.12 4.49
CA ALA A 213 0.69 -25.92 3.25
C ALA A 213 -0.50 -25.38 2.43
N GLY A 214 -0.28 -25.04 1.17
CA GLY A 214 -1.24 -24.37 0.30
C GLY A 214 -1.37 -22.86 0.55
N GLY A 215 -0.68 -22.31 1.55
CA GLY A 215 -0.65 -20.87 1.81
C GLY A 215 0.03 -20.09 0.69
N GLN A 216 -0.34 -18.83 0.53
CA GLN A 216 0.03 -18.01 -0.63
C GLN A 216 0.73 -16.72 -0.23
N LEU A 217 1.74 -16.33 -1.01
CA LEU A 217 2.40 -15.03 -1.00
C LEU A 217 1.98 -14.25 -2.23
N LEU A 218 1.49 -13.02 -2.05
CA LEU A 218 1.18 -12.08 -3.12
C LEU A 218 2.02 -10.84 -2.99
N ILE A 219 2.72 -10.44 -4.06
CA ILE A 219 3.48 -9.17 -4.11
C ILE A 219 3.06 -8.37 -5.33
N GLU A 220 2.74 -7.08 -5.10
CA GLU A 220 2.64 -6.10 -6.18
C GLU A 220 4.02 -5.79 -6.73
N THR A 221 4.15 -5.74 -8.06
CA THR A 221 5.40 -5.39 -8.74
C THR A 221 5.11 -4.63 -10.04
N SER A 222 6.13 -4.06 -10.67
CA SER A 222 5.97 -3.49 -12.01
C SER A 222 5.95 -4.60 -13.06
N GLU A 223 5.31 -4.33 -14.22
CA GLU A 223 5.32 -5.27 -15.35
C GLU A 223 6.76 -5.65 -15.78
N ILE A 224 7.67 -4.67 -15.73
CA ILE A 224 9.07 -4.86 -16.11
C ILE A 224 9.80 -5.80 -15.14
N GLN A 225 9.49 -5.74 -13.85
CA GLN A 225 10.12 -6.56 -12.81
C GLN A 225 9.44 -7.92 -12.61
N ALA A 226 8.22 -8.11 -13.13
CA ALA A 226 7.46 -9.33 -12.92
C ALA A 226 8.21 -10.62 -13.31
N PRO A 227 8.97 -10.70 -14.41
CA PRO A 227 9.76 -11.90 -14.73
C PRO A 227 10.80 -12.24 -13.65
N GLN A 228 11.50 -11.24 -13.12
CA GLN A 228 12.49 -11.42 -12.06
C GLN A 228 11.83 -11.79 -10.72
N THR A 229 10.69 -11.18 -10.38
CA THR A 229 9.92 -11.54 -9.19
C THR A 229 9.41 -12.98 -9.29
N PHE A 230 8.99 -13.42 -10.49
CA PHE A 230 8.62 -14.81 -10.76
C PHE A 230 9.78 -15.77 -10.48
N GLU A 231 10.98 -15.46 -10.97
CA GLU A 231 12.17 -16.26 -10.71
C GLU A 231 12.54 -16.30 -9.23
N ILE A 232 12.45 -15.16 -8.53
CA ILE A 232 12.71 -15.09 -7.08
C ILE A 232 11.79 -16.03 -6.32
N PHE A 233 10.48 -16.02 -6.61
CA PHE A 233 9.51 -16.90 -5.95
C PHE A 233 9.74 -18.38 -6.27
N THR A 234 10.02 -18.69 -7.54
CA THR A 234 10.32 -20.06 -7.97
C THR A 234 11.58 -20.59 -7.31
N ASN A 235 12.64 -19.78 -7.21
CA ASN A 235 13.89 -20.14 -6.55
C ASN A 235 13.71 -20.33 -5.03
N ALA A 236 12.74 -19.63 -4.43
CA ALA A 236 12.35 -19.84 -3.03
C ALA A 236 11.51 -21.11 -2.80
N GLY A 237 11.17 -21.86 -3.86
CA GLY A 237 10.41 -23.11 -3.76
C GLY A 237 8.89 -22.95 -3.83
N LEU A 238 8.41 -21.78 -4.22
CA LEU A 238 6.98 -21.53 -4.41
C LEU A 238 6.54 -21.90 -5.83
N THR A 239 5.32 -22.42 -5.99
CA THR A 239 4.68 -22.51 -7.31
C THR A 239 4.15 -21.17 -7.70
N THR A 240 4.70 -20.60 -8.77
CA THR A 240 4.55 -19.17 -9.07
C THR A 240 3.64 -18.92 -10.27
N ASN A 241 2.82 -17.89 -10.18
CA ASN A 241 1.98 -17.36 -11.26
C ASN A 241 2.06 -15.83 -11.29
N VAL A 242 1.81 -15.22 -12.45
CA VAL A 242 1.74 -13.76 -12.64
C VAL A 242 0.35 -13.40 -13.17
N VAL A 243 -0.30 -12.47 -12.51
CA VAL A 243 -1.60 -11.94 -12.91
C VAL A 243 -1.51 -10.44 -13.15
N ARG A 244 -2.31 -9.92 -14.09
CA ARG A 244 -2.26 -8.51 -14.51
C ARG A 244 -3.67 -7.96 -14.67
N ASP A 245 -3.80 -6.68 -14.37
CA ASP A 245 -4.95 -5.86 -14.68
C ASP A 245 -4.49 -4.71 -15.58
N LEU A 246 -4.96 -4.70 -16.84
CA LEU A 246 -4.55 -3.70 -17.83
C LEU A 246 -5.22 -2.33 -17.60
N GLU A 247 -6.38 -2.30 -16.97
CA GLU A 247 -7.09 -1.04 -16.69
C GLU A 247 -6.43 -0.28 -15.53
N LEU A 248 -5.96 -1.01 -14.53
CA LEU A 248 -5.27 -0.44 -13.36
C LEU A 248 -3.76 -0.32 -13.55
N ASP A 249 -3.21 -0.81 -14.67
CA ASP A 249 -1.76 -0.96 -14.88
C ASP A 249 -1.09 -1.63 -13.67
N ALA A 250 -1.68 -2.76 -13.23
CA ALA A 250 -1.28 -3.48 -12.04
C ALA A 250 -0.81 -4.89 -12.36
N THR A 251 0.26 -5.30 -11.69
CA THR A 251 0.83 -6.64 -11.80
C THR A 251 1.08 -7.23 -10.42
N VAL A 252 0.62 -8.45 -10.20
CA VAL A 252 0.81 -9.21 -8.96
C VAL A 252 1.46 -10.55 -9.28
N VAL A 253 2.49 -10.89 -8.52
CA VAL A 253 3.09 -12.24 -8.54
C VAL A 253 2.57 -13.00 -7.34
N ILE A 254 2.07 -14.21 -7.60
CA ILE A 254 1.46 -15.11 -6.62
C ILE A 254 2.34 -16.35 -6.49
N GLY A 255 2.78 -16.67 -5.29
CA GLY A 255 3.55 -17.86 -4.97
C GLY A 255 2.81 -18.75 -3.99
N THR A 256 2.58 -20.02 -4.33
CA THR A 256 1.90 -21.00 -3.47
C THR A 256 2.93 -21.93 -2.83
N ASN A 257 2.85 -22.11 -1.51
CA ASN A 257 3.65 -23.07 -0.76
C ASN A 257 3.03 -24.48 -0.87
N ASN A 258 3.59 -25.32 -1.74
CA ASN A 258 3.16 -26.70 -1.93
C ASN A 258 3.88 -27.69 -1.01
N ALA A 259 4.66 -27.25 -0.03
CA ALA A 259 5.32 -28.15 0.90
C ALA A 259 4.27 -28.95 1.69
N PHE A 260 4.25 -30.25 1.48
CA PHE A 260 3.50 -31.17 2.33
C PHE A 260 4.22 -31.25 3.68
N LYS A 261 3.46 -31.11 4.77
CA LYS A 261 3.95 -31.40 6.12
C LYS A 261 4.29 -32.86 6.31
#